data_88f70877faa479792ebce192e87bf991
#
_entry.id   88f70877faa479792ebce192e87bf991
#
_cell.length_a   1.000
_cell.length_b   1.000
_cell.length_c   1.000
_cell.angle_alpha   90.00
_cell.angle_beta   90.00
_cell.angle_gamma   90.00
#
_symmetry.space_group_name_H-M   'P 1'
#
loop_
_entity.id
_entity.type
_entity.pdbx_description
1 polymer ?
#
loop_
_entity_poly.entity_id
_entity_poly.type
_entity_poly.pdbx_seq_one_letter_code
_entity_poly.pdbx_strand_id
1 'polypeptide(L)'
;MRILDFIVKGQSLTKNPDCDFGNIVAGTRGYLSARFQFYGNEWNTCKKAASFYLEDREFAVLLDENDSCLIPNEVLVSDRFEVSLTGLKNDMLIKTTKAKVKQEVV
;
A
#
# COMPACT_ATOMS: atom_id res chain seq x y z
N MET A 1 0.08 16.76 -0.60
CA MET A 1 0.04 15.30 -0.37
C MET A 1 0.25 14.59 -1.70
N ARG A 2 1.20 13.69 -1.75
CA ARG A 2 1.44 12.88 -2.95
C ARG A 2 0.78 11.52 -2.79
N ILE A 3 0.06 11.07 -3.81
CA ILE A 3 -0.66 9.79 -3.78
C ILE A 3 0.09 8.78 -4.64
N LEU A 4 0.44 7.64 -4.06
CA LEU A 4 0.96 6.49 -4.78
C LEU A 4 -0.21 5.54 -5.02
N ASP A 5 -0.50 5.26 -6.27
CA ASP A 5 -1.71 4.55 -6.68
C ASP A 5 -1.38 3.11 -7.05
N PHE A 6 -2.17 2.18 -6.50
CA PHE A 6 -1.99 0.74 -6.69
C PHE A 6 -3.27 0.12 -7.26
N ILE A 7 -3.11 -0.99 -7.95
CA ILE A 7 -4.21 -1.75 -8.52
C ILE A 7 -4.28 -3.12 -7.84
N VAL A 8 -5.49 -3.51 -7.46
CA VAL A 8 -5.76 -4.80 -6.82
C VAL A 8 -6.70 -5.61 -7.72
N LYS A 9 -6.22 -6.78 -8.15
CA LYS A 9 -7.03 -7.72 -8.92
C LYS A 9 -6.95 -9.07 -8.22
N GLY A 10 -8.04 -9.46 -7.53
CA GLY A 10 -8.03 -10.66 -6.70
C GLY A 10 -6.95 -10.57 -5.63
N GLN A 11 -5.95 -11.43 -5.71
CA GLN A 11 -4.82 -11.46 -4.77
C GLN A 11 -3.56 -10.84 -5.34
N SER A 12 -3.66 -10.12 -6.44
CA SER A 12 -2.51 -9.46 -7.07
C SER A 12 -2.52 -7.96 -6.76
N LEU A 13 -1.44 -7.47 -6.18
CA LEU A 13 -1.24 -6.05 -5.94
C LEU A 13 -0.10 -5.56 -6.81
N THR A 14 -0.37 -4.54 -7.63
CA THR A 14 0.62 -3.96 -8.53
C THR A 14 0.58 -2.44 -8.45
N LYS A 15 1.69 -1.80 -8.82
CA LYS A 15 1.73 -0.35 -8.98
C LYS A 15 0.92 0.02 -10.22
N ASN A 16 0.11 1.08 -10.13
CA ASN A 16 -0.62 1.58 -11.29
C ASN A 16 0.39 2.14 -12.30
N PRO A 17 0.41 1.64 -13.55
CA PRO A 17 1.38 2.12 -14.55
C PRO A 17 1.16 3.57 -14.95
N ASP A 18 -0.02 4.13 -14.69
CA ASP A 18 -0.31 5.54 -14.97
C ASP A 18 0.11 6.47 -13.82
N CYS A 19 0.58 5.92 -12.71
CA CYS A 19 1.05 6.69 -11.56
C CYS A 19 2.57 6.79 -11.60
N ASP A 20 3.10 7.99 -11.35
CA ASP A 20 4.54 8.21 -11.27
C ASP A 20 5.05 7.76 -9.90
N PHE A 21 5.90 6.75 -9.88
CA PHE A 21 6.59 6.24 -8.70
C PHE A 21 8.05 6.70 -8.62
N GLY A 22 8.45 7.62 -9.49
CA GLY A 22 9.81 8.17 -9.48
C GLY A 22 9.99 9.23 -8.41
N ASN A 23 11.24 9.46 -8.04
CA ASN A 23 11.64 10.56 -7.14
C ASN A 23 10.92 10.51 -5.79
N ILE A 24 10.74 9.33 -5.24
CA ILE A 24 10.29 9.18 -3.86
C ILE A 24 11.55 9.22 -2.99
N VAL A 25 11.63 10.21 -2.12
CA VAL A 25 12.87 10.48 -1.37
C VAL A 25 12.73 9.96 0.05
N ALA A 26 13.67 9.10 0.45
CA ALA A 26 13.70 8.56 1.82
C ALA A 26 13.88 9.70 2.83
N GLY A 27 13.22 9.58 3.97
CA GLY A 27 13.18 10.61 5.00
C GLY A 27 12.00 11.55 4.87
N THR A 28 11.20 11.44 3.80
CA THR A 28 9.93 12.18 3.68
C THR A 28 8.94 11.67 4.72
N ARG A 29 8.19 12.58 5.33
CA ARG A 29 7.27 12.25 6.42
C ARG A 29 5.95 12.97 6.26
N GLY A 30 4.83 12.25 6.44
CA GLY A 30 3.50 12.84 6.45
C GLY A 30 3.05 13.42 5.12
N TYR A 31 3.67 13.01 4.02
CA TYR A 31 3.44 13.56 2.69
C TYR A 31 2.95 12.53 1.69
N LEU A 32 3.29 11.25 1.89
CA LEU A 32 2.96 10.18 0.96
C LEU A 32 1.76 9.40 1.46
N SER A 33 0.79 9.22 0.57
CA SER A 33 -0.42 8.44 0.82
C SER A 33 -0.48 7.32 -0.22
N ALA A 34 -1.03 6.19 0.17
CA ALA A 34 -1.29 5.08 -0.73
C ALA A 34 -2.80 5.01 -1.00
N ARG A 35 -3.16 4.81 -2.26
CA ARG A 35 -4.54 4.58 -2.68
C ARG A 35 -4.61 3.30 -3.47
N PHE A 36 -5.68 2.52 -3.23
CA PHE A 36 -5.84 1.20 -3.84
C PHE A 36 -7.13 1.17 -4.65
N GLN A 37 -7.02 0.77 -5.93
CA GLN A 37 -8.16 0.60 -6.81
C GLN A 37 -8.45 -0.90 -6.94
N PHE A 38 -9.67 -1.30 -6.58
CA PHE A 38 -10.07 -2.69 -6.58
C PHE A 38 -10.90 -3.01 -7.83
N TYR A 39 -10.47 -4.03 -8.57
CA TYR A 39 -11.21 -4.55 -9.72
C TYR A 39 -11.86 -5.88 -9.34
N GLY A 40 -13.08 -6.10 -9.83
CA GLY A 40 -13.87 -7.23 -9.42
C GLY A 40 -14.58 -6.93 -8.10
N ASN A 41 -15.20 -7.95 -7.51
CA ASN A 41 -16.04 -7.76 -6.33
C ASN A 41 -15.59 -8.58 -5.12
N GLU A 42 -14.42 -9.23 -5.19
CA GLU A 42 -13.91 -10.05 -4.08
C GLU A 42 -13.67 -9.24 -2.82
N TRP A 43 -13.33 -7.97 -2.97
CA TRP A 43 -12.98 -7.08 -1.86
C TRP A 43 -14.16 -6.25 -1.38
N ASN A 44 -15.33 -6.37 -2.01
CA ASN A 44 -16.51 -5.60 -1.63
C ASN A 44 -16.92 -5.92 -0.19
N THR A 45 -17.21 -4.88 0.58
CA THR A 45 -17.64 -4.94 1.97
C THR A 45 -16.61 -5.52 2.94
N CYS A 46 -15.38 -5.82 2.49
CA CYS A 46 -14.30 -6.21 3.39
C CYS A 46 -13.84 -5.02 4.23
N LYS A 47 -13.45 -5.28 5.47
CA LYS A 47 -12.55 -4.37 6.19
C LYS A 47 -11.17 -4.56 5.61
N LYS A 48 -10.51 -3.46 5.25
CA LYS A 48 -9.25 -3.50 4.51
C LYS A 48 -8.14 -2.83 5.29
N ALA A 49 -6.98 -3.46 5.31
CA ALA A 49 -5.77 -2.89 5.89
C ALA A 49 -4.62 -3.05 4.91
N ALA A 50 -3.76 -2.05 4.85
CA ALA A 50 -2.51 -2.13 4.13
C ALA A 50 -1.40 -2.47 5.12
N SER A 51 -0.53 -3.41 4.74
CA SER A 51 0.67 -3.72 5.50
C SER A 51 1.88 -3.20 4.73
N PHE A 52 2.68 -2.39 5.41
CA PHE A 52 3.91 -1.84 4.86
C PHE A 52 5.08 -2.53 5.54
N TYR A 53 6.07 -2.94 4.75
CA TYR A 53 7.18 -3.74 5.25
C TYR A 53 8.50 -3.02 5.05
N LEU A 54 9.27 -2.94 6.13
CA LEU A 54 10.68 -2.58 6.08
C LEU A 54 11.44 -3.81 6.54
N GLU A 55 12.06 -4.51 5.58
CA GLU A 55 12.70 -5.80 5.83
C GLU A 55 11.67 -6.78 6.43
N ASP A 56 11.90 -7.29 7.64
CA ASP A 56 10.99 -8.24 8.31
C ASP A 56 9.99 -7.56 9.26
N ARG A 57 9.98 -6.21 9.32
CA ARG A 57 9.07 -5.45 10.17
C ARG A 57 7.84 -5.05 9.37
N GLU A 58 6.67 -5.26 9.97
CA GLU A 58 5.40 -4.97 9.33
C GLU A 58 4.64 -3.89 10.10
N PHE A 59 4.09 -2.92 9.36
CA PHE A 59 3.29 -1.83 9.91
C PHE A 59 1.95 -1.82 9.19
N ALA A 60 0.89 -2.18 9.90
CA ALA A 60 -0.45 -2.27 9.32
C ALA A 60 -1.24 -0.99 9.57
N VAL A 61 -1.96 -0.54 8.56
CA VAL A 61 -2.80 0.67 8.61
C VAL A 61 -4.15 0.36 7.99
N LEU A 62 -5.23 0.69 8.69
CA LEU A 62 -6.57 0.54 8.13
C LEU A 62 -6.77 1.53 7.00
N LEU A 63 -7.46 1.09 5.93
CA LEU A 63 -7.85 1.98 4.86
C LEU A 63 -9.06 2.80 5.28
N ASP A 64 -9.11 4.04 4.79
CA ASP A 64 -10.27 4.89 4.98
C ASP A 64 -11.39 4.55 3.95
N GLU A 65 -12.46 5.33 3.97
CA GLU A 65 -13.60 5.12 3.08
C GLU A 65 -13.26 5.32 1.60
N ASN A 66 -12.12 5.95 1.29
CA ASN A 66 -11.63 6.14 -0.08
C ASN A 66 -10.58 5.11 -0.47
N ASP A 67 -10.48 4.02 0.29
CA ASP A 67 -9.49 2.96 0.08
C ASP A 67 -8.07 3.52 0.08
N SER A 68 -7.78 4.43 0.98
CA SER A 68 -6.51 5.15 1.07
C SER A 68 -6.00 5.15 2.50
N CYS A 69 -4.70 5.36 2.65
CA CYS A 69 -4.08 5.54 3.96
C CYS A 69 -2.78 6.34 3.82
N LEU A 70 -2.37 6.98 4.90
CA LEU A 70 -1.05 7.60 4.99
C LEU A 70 -0.01 6.49 5.08
N ILE A 71 1.09 6.62 4.35
CA ILE A 71 2.18 5.64 4.44
C ILE A 71 2.95 5.88 5.74
N PRO A 72 3.16 4.84 6.57
CA PRO A 72 3.88 5.02 7.85
C PRO A 72 5.29 5.56 7.66
N ASN A 73 5.68 6.50 8.50
CA ASN A 73 7.01 7.08 8.45
C ASN A 73 8.11 6.03 8.65
N GLU A 74 7.80 4.98 9.40
CA GLU A 74 8.77 3.93 9.75
C GLU A 74 9.35 3.23 8.52
N VAL A 75 8.60 3.15 7.41
CA VAL A 75 9.09 2.50 6.19
C VAL A 75 9.70 3.47 5.19
N LEU A 76 9.63 4.77 5.47
CA LEU A 76 10.11 5.81 4.54
C LEU A 76 11.56 6.22 4.80
N VAL A 77 12.36 5.35 5.43
CA VAL A 77 13.72 5.68 5.87
C VAL A 77 14.80 4.95 5.09
N SER A 78 14.44 4.05 4.18
CA SER A 78 15.36 3.17 3.48
C SER A 78 15.20 3.30 1.96
N ASP A 79 15.98 2.52 1.21
CA ASP A 79 15.97 2.57 -0.26
C ASP A 79 14.73 1.92 -0.87
N ARG A 80 13.93 1.20 -0.09
CA ARG A 80 12.69 0.58 -0.56
C ARG A 80 11.81 0.15 0.60
N PHE A 81 10.53 -0.02 0.30
CA PHE A 81 9.60 -0.72 1.16
C PHE A 81 8.68 -1.60 0.30
N GLU A 82 7.97 -2.51 0.94
CA GLU A 82 6.97 -3.33 0.28
C GLU A 82 5.60 -3.07 0.89
N VAL A 83 4.55 -3.36 0.13
CA VAL A 83 3.18 -3.19 0.59
C VAL A 83 2.33 -4.37 0.14
N SER A 84 1.42 -4.81 1.00
CA SER A 84 0.39 -5.79 0.69
C SER A 84 -0.93 -5.36 1.32
N LEU A 85 -2.02 -6.03 0.94
CA LEU A 85 -3.33 -5.77 1.51
C LEU A 85 -3.90 -7.01 2.15
N THR A 86 -4.71 -6.79 3.18
CA THR A 86 -5.50 -7.83 3.84
C THR A 86 -6.95 -7.34 3.91
N GLY A 87 -7.88 -8.21 3.55
CA GLY A 87 -9.30 -7.95 3.67
C GLY A 87 -9.96 -8.99 4.56
N LEU A 88 -10.87 -8.54 5.41
CA LEU A 88 -11.61 -9.41 6.32
C LEU A 88 -13.10 -9.19 6.14
N LYS A 89 -13.83 -10.28 5.94
CA LYS A 89 -15.29 -10.26 5.80
C LYS A 89 -15.84 -11.58 6.31
N ASN A 90 -16.64 -11.53 7.38
CA ASN A 90 -17.16 -12.73 8.03
C ASN A 90 -16.02 -13.70 8.35
N ASP A 91 -16.03 -14.90 7.75
CA ASP A 91 -15.01 -15.92 7.96
C ASP A 91 -13.94 -15.91 6.86
N MET A 92 -14.03 -14.95 5.92
CA MET A 92 -13.07 -14.88 4.82
C MET A 92 -11.95 -13.89 5.13
N LEU A 93 -10.72 -14.37 4.95
CA LEU A 93 -9.52 -13.54 5.00
C LEU A 93 -8.83 -13.63 3.65
N ILE A 94 -8.66 -12.48 2.97
CA ILE A 94 -8.01 -12.44 1.68
C ILE A 94 -6.74 -11.58 1.79
N LYS A 95 -5.65 -12.04 1.18
CA LYS A 95 -4.37 -11.33 1.17
C LYS A 95 -3.85 -11.21 -0.25
N THR A 96 -3.05 -10.18 -0.49
CA THR A 96 -2.42 -9.97 -1.78
C THR A 96 -0.94 -10.33 -1.76
N THR A 97 -0.38 -10.44 -2.96
CA THR A 97 1.07 -10.39 -3.15
C THR A 97 1.60 -9.02 -2.76
N LYS A 98 2.93 -8.90 -2.62
CA LYS A 98 3.58 -7.64 -2.23
C LYS A 98 4.01 -6.86 -3.47
N ALA A 99 3.84 -5.56 -3.42
CA ALA A 99 4.42 -4.63 -4.39
C ALA A 99 5.62 -3.92 -3.76
N LYS A 100 6.65 -3.65 -4.57
CA LYS A 100 7.86 -2.96 -4.11
C LYS A 100 7.84 -1.51 -4.54
N VAL A 101 8.24 -0.62 -3.64
CA VAL A 101 8.38 0.81 -3.91
C VAL A 101 9.81 1.21 -3.60
N LYS A 102 10.51 1.74 -4.61
CA LYS A 102 11.90 2.21 -4.45
C LYS A 102 11.90 3.64 -3.94
N GLN A 103 12.89 3.95 -3.12
CA GLN A 103 13.12 5.30 -2.62
C GLN A 103 14.55 5.74 -2.92
N GLU A 104 14.70 7.03 -3.19
CA GLU A 104 16.02 7.65 -3.38
C GLU A 104 16.57 8.01 -2.00
N VAL A 105 17.77 7.53 -1.71
CA VAL A 105 18.49 7.88 -0.47
C VAL A 105 19.49 8.97 -0.83
N VAL A 106 19.31 10.14 -0.25
CA VAL A 106 20.12 11.31 -0.55
C VAL A 106 20.95 11.74 0.67
#